data_c87c0e6ea8b07a2d9524b81d624e9505
#
_entry.id   c87c0e6ea8b07a2d9524b81d624e9505
#
_cell.length_a   1.000
_cell.length_b   1.000
_cell.length_c   1.000
_cell.angle_alpha   90.00
_cell.angle_beta   90.00
_cell.angle_gamma   90.00
#
_symmetry.space_group_name_H-M   'P 1'
#
loop_
_entity.id
_entity.type
_entity.pdbx_description
1 polymer ?
#
loop_
_entity_poly.entity_id
_entity_poly.type
_entity_poly.pdbx_seq_one_letter_code
_entity_poly.pdbx_strand_id
1 'polypeptide(L)'
;VIWGAITGTWFGMESAMNVPFLKALVIPSFANYPDYFGVTALAQQNMIMKFSFSVGAIQMALGSLISIKKKIAEKNLSWVADLGWLVAIVAMYLLSLYLVIGESINITPVFAMIGVAFLLVVLFGAMSPDRTFAQGLKAGLADAFTVFLNTISCFGNVMSYIRLFAVGMAGLAISQSFNGIAAGFHGPLIILAVVVVLIGHGLNIITVSYTHLT
;
A
#
# COMPACT_ATOMS: atom_id res chain seq x y z
N VAL A 1 -13.79 -9.44 -6.60
CA VAL A 1 -15.21 -9.46 -7.02
C VAL A 1 -15.99 -8.36 -6.31
N ILE A 2 -16.04 -8.33 -4.96
CA ILE A 2 -16.82 -7.32 -4.19
C ILE A 2 -16.41 -5.90 -4.56
N TRP A 3 -15.10 -5.59 -4.59
CA TRP A 3 -14.60 -4.27 -4.97
C TRP A 3 -15.00 -3.89 -6.40
N GLY A 4 -14.85 -4.82 -7.36
CA GLY A 4 -15.26 -4.59 -8.75
C GLY A 4 -16.77 -4.36 -8.91
N ALA A 5 -17.60 -5.00 -8.08
CA ALA A 5 -19.03 -4.76 -8.04
C ALA A 5 -19.38 -3.35 -7.52
N ILE A 6 -18.74 -2.93 -6.43
CA ILE A 6 -18.96 -1.62 -5.80
C ILE A 6 -18.49 -0.47 -6.69
N THR A 7 -17.35 -0.64 -7.37
CA THR A 7 -16.75 0.39 -8.24
C THR A 7 -17.27 0.35 -9.69
N GLY A 8 -18.04 -0.68 -10.06
CA GLY A 8 -18.54 -0.83 -11.43
C GLY A 8 -17.49 -1.31 -12.45
N THR A 9 -16.29 -1.72 -12.00
CA THR A 9 -15.19 -2.19 -12.87
C THR A 9 -15.30 -3.69 -13.18
N TRP A 10 -16.47 -4.15 -13.58
CA TRP A 10 -16.76 -5.55 -13.90
C TRP A 10 -15.81 -6.09 -14.97
N PHE A 11 -14.74 -6.76 -14.57
CA PHE A 11 -13.74 -7.36 -15.47
C PHE A 11 -13.23 -6.41 -16.57
N GLY A 12 -13.28 -5.07 -16.36
CA GLY A 12 -12.89 -4.08 -17.34
C GLY A 12 -13.87 -3.95 -18.53
N MET A 13 -15.11 -4.44 -18.41
CA MET A 13 -16.13 -4.33 -19.43
C MET A 13 -17.06 -3.14 -19.15
N GLU A 14 -16.97 -2.07 -19.95
CA GLU A 14 -17.88 -0.91 -19.86
C GLU A 14 -19.34 -1.28 -20.16
N SER A 15 -19.55 -2.23 -21.06
CA SER A 15 -20.90 -2.72 -21.43
C SER A 15 -21.63 -3.43 -20.28
N ALA A 16 -20.95 -3.91 -19.25
CA ALA A 16 -21.57 -4.49 -18.06
C ALA A 16 -22.42 -3.46 -17.29
N MET A 17 -22.10 -2.17 -17.39
CA MET A 17 -22.87 -1.09 -16.78
C MET A 17 -24.25 -0.83 -17.45
N ASN A 18 -24.48 -1.40 -18.63
CA ASN A 18 -25.78 -1.32 -19.31
C ASN A 18 -26.81 -2.31 -18.71
N VAL A 19 -26.37 -3.27 -17.89
CA VAL A 19 -27.26 -4.22 -17.22
C VAL A 19 -27.80 -3.58 -15.94
N PRO A 20 -29.15 -3.37 -15.80
CA PRO A 20 -29.74 -2.66 -14.67
C PRO A 20 -29.39 -3.26 -13.30
N PHE A 21 -29.32 -4.59 -13.21
CA PHE A 21 -28.99 -5.31 -11.99
C PHE A 21 -27.53 -5.04 -11.54
N LEU A 22 -26.58 -5.05 -12.49
CA LEU A 22 -25.17 -4.79 -12.20
C LEU A 22 -24.94 -3.33 -11.81
N LYS A 23 -25.66 -2.41 -12.45
CA LYS A 23 -25.65 -0.98 -12.14
C LYS A 23 -26.20 -0.69 -10.74
N ALA A 24 -27.20 -1.44 -10.27
CA ALA A 24 -27.77 -1.28 -8.94
C ALA A 24 -26.80 -1.66 -7.80
N LEU A 25 -25.78 -2.50 -8.08
CA LEU A 25 -24.76 -2.90 -7.11
C LEU A 25 -23.63 -1.88 -6.99
N VAL A 26 -23.54 -0.93 -7.92
CA VAL A 26 -22.51 0.11 -7.93
C VAL A 26 -22.87 1.19 -6.92
N ILE A 27 -21.96 1.52 -6.03
CA ILE A 27 -22.10 2.63 -5.10
C ILE A 27 -21.47 3.87 -5.77
N PRO A 28 -22.28 4.89 -6.16
CA PRO A 28 -21.77 6.04 -6.91
C PRO A 28 -20.60 6.76 -6.22
N SER A 29 -20.63 6.84 -4.88
CA SER A 29 -19.58 7.47 -4.10
C SER A 29 -18.22 6.78 -4.23
N PHE A 30 -18.19 5.47 -4.50
CA PHE A 30 -16.94 4.72 -4.73
C PHE A 30 -16.58 4.62 -6.21
N ALA A 31 -17.59 4.49 -7.08
CA ALA A 31 -17.36 4.43 -8.52
C ALA A 31 -16.83 5.75 -9.09
N ASN A 32 -17.36 6.88 -8.61
CA ASN A 32 -16.99 8.22 -9.05
C ASN A 32 -15.94 8.88 -8.15
N TYR A 33 -15.30 8.11 -7.25
CA TYR A 33 -14.30 8.64 -6.33
C TYR A 33 -13.21 9.48 -7.02
N PRO A 34 -12.65 9.07 -8.17
CA PRO A 34 -11.68 9.90 -8.90
C PRO A 34 -12.33 11.14 -9.54
N ASP A 35 -13.55 11.05 -10.05
CA ASP A 35 -14.25 12.14 -10.75
C ASP A 35 -14.72 13.25 -9.82
N TYR A 36 -14.96 12.94 -8.53
CA TYR A 36 -15.30 13.94 -7.51
C TYR A 36 -14.27 15.07 -7.38
N PHE A 37 -13.03 14.80 -7.77
CA PHE A 37 -11.94 15.77 -7.66
C PHE A 37 -11.60 16.45 -8.98
N GLY A 38 -12.29 16.15 -10.08
CA GLY A 38 -12.07 16.74 -11.40
C GLY A 38 -10.65 16.55 -11.96
N VAL A 39 -10.03 15.41 -11.65
CA VAL A 39 -8.60 15.15 -11.91
C VAL A 39 -8.39 14.30 -13.16
N THR A 40 -7.25 14.50 -13.82
CA THR A 40 -6.81 13.72 -14.98
C THR A 40 -6.52 12.25 -14.62
N ALA A 41 -6.48 11.35 -15.60
CA ALA A 41 -6.21 9.92 -15.39
C ALA A 41 -4.90 9.65 -14.61
N LEU A 42 -3.85 10.45 -14.84
CA LEU A 42 -2.59 10.35 -14.10
C LEU A 42 -2.78 10.72 -12.61
N ALA A 43 -3.52 11.78 -12.35
CA ALA A 43 -3.81 12.22 -10.98
C ALA A 43 -4.71 11.21 -10.25
N GLN A 44 -5.62 10.53 -10.95
CA GLN A 44 -6.41 9.42 -10.40
C GLN A 44 -5.52 8.27 -9.94
N GLN A 45 -4.54 7.85 -10.76
CA GLN A 45 -3.57 6.82 -10.38
C GLN A 45 -2.76 7.22 -9.15
N ASN A 46 -2.29 8.47 -9.10
CA ASN A 46 -1.54 8.99 -7.95
C ASN A 46 -2.40 9.01 -6.67
N MET A 47 -3.70 9.32 -6.77
CA MET A 47 -4.62 9.26 -5.63
C MET A 47 -4.80 7.84 -5.10
N ILE A 48 -4.95 6.85 -5.96
CA ILE A 48 -5.08 5.44 -5.57
C ILE A 48 -3.77 4.94 -4.95
N MET A 49 -2.61 5.31 -5.49
CA MET A 49 -1.31 5.02 -4.88
C MET A 49 -1.18 5.66 -3.49
N LYS A 50 -1.53 6.93 -3.36
CA LYS A 50 -1.53 7.65 -2.07
C LYS A 50 -2.44 6.98 -1.05
N PHE A 51 -3.63 6.57 -1.48
CA PHE A 51 -4.56 5.81 -0.63
C PHE A 51 -3.94 4.48 -0.17
N SER A 52 -3.33 3.71 -1.07
CA SER A 52 -2.69 2.44 -0.76
C SER A 52 -1.55 2.61 0.25
N PHE A 53 -0.67 3.59 0.07
CA PHE A 53 0.38 3.93 1.04
C PHE A 53 -0.19 4.37 2.38
N SER A 54 -1.28 5.15 2.37
CA SER A 54 -1.94 5.60 3.61
C SER A 54 -2.50 4.42 4.41
N VAL A 55 -3.15 3.46 3.76
CA VAL A 55 -3.64 2.24 4.41
C VAL A 55 -2.49 1.44 5.02
N GLY A 56 -1.36 1.28 4.29
CA GLY A 56 -0.18 0.61 4.79
C GLY A 56 0.44 1.31 5.99
N ALA A 57 0.60 2.63 5.93
CA ALA A 57 1.13 3.43 7.02
C ALA A 57 0.22 3.38 8.27
N ILE A 58 -1.10 3.46 8.10
CA ILE A 58 -2.07 3.35 9.19
C ILE A 58 -1.98 1.98 9.85
N GLN A 59 -1.90 0.89 9.08
CA GLN A 59 -1.78 -0.46 9.61
C GLN A 59 -0.51 -0.63 10.44
N MET A 60 0.64 -0.15 9.95
CA MET A 60 1.90 -0.20 10.69
C MET A 60 1.88 0.69 11.93
N ALA A 61 1.28 1.89 11.84
CA ALA A 61 1.12 2.80 12.96
C ALA A 61 0.24 2.20 14.07
N LEU A 62 -0.86 1.53 13.71
CA LEU A 62 -1.71 0.82 14.67
C LEU A 62 -0.93 -0.29 15.39
N GLY A 63 -0.11 -1.07 14.68
CA GLY A 63 0.77 -2.06 15.28
C GLY A 63 1.75 -1.44 16.30
N SER A 64 2.39 -0.33 15.95
CA SER A 64 3.27 0.41 16.87
C SER A 64 2.53 0.95 18.08
N LEU A 65 1.32 1.49 17.91
CA LEU A 65 0.50 2.01 19.02
C LEU A 65 0.10 0.90 20.01
N ILE A 66 -0.24 -0.28 19.52
CA ILE A 66 -0.55 -1.44 20.36
C ILE A 66 0.71 -1.87 21.15
N SER A 67 1.88 -1.90 20.51
CA SER A 67 3.16 -2.19 21.15
C SER A 67 3.48 -1.16 22.26
N ILE A 68 3.32 0.13 21.99
CA ILE A 68 3.51 1.22 22.96
C ILE A 68 2.60 0.99 24.18
N LYS A 69 1.30 0.74 23.95
CA LYS A 69 0.33 0.51 25.03
C LYS A 69 0.74 -0.67 25.91
N LYS A 70 1.20 -1.77 25.31
CA LYS A 70 1.66 -2.97 26.03
C LYS A 70 2.89 -2.66 26.91
N LYS A 71 3.91 -2.00 26.33
CA LYS A 71 5.16 -1.66 27.04
C LYS A 71 4.96 -0.63 28.15
N ILE A 72 4.03 0.31 27.99
CA ILE A 72 3.65 1.23 29.06
C ILE A 72 3.01 0.47 30.24
N ALA A 73 2.14 -0.50 29.96
CA ALA A 73 1.54 -1.33 30.99
C ALA A 73 2.58 -2.17 31.75
N GLU A 74 3.62 -2.61 31.08
CA GLU A 74 4.78 -3.34 31.65
C GLU A 74 5.80 -2.40 32.35
N LYS A 75 5.56 -1.09 32.38
CA LYS A 75 6.48 -0.04 32.93
C LYS A 75 7.89 -0.10 32.32
N ASN A 76 8.02 -0.53 31.07
CA ASN A 76 9.28 -0.65 30.37
C ASN A 76 9.55 0.64 29.58
N LEU A 77 10.69 1.30 29.82
CA LEU A 77 11.10 2.52 29.10
C LEU A 77 11.28 2.32 27.58
N SER A 78 11.31 1.08 27.10
CA SER A 78 11.38 0.75 25.68
C SER A 78 10.19 1.23 24.85
N TRP A 79 9.11 1.72 25.48
CA TRP A 79 7.98 2.36 24.76
C TRP A 79 8.42 3.62 23.99
N VAL A 80 9.49 4.30 24.45
CA VAL A 80 10.04 5.48 23.75
C VAL A 80 10.65 5.07 22.40
N ALA A 81 11.24 3.87 22.32
CA ALA A 81 11.72 3.34 21.04
C ALA A 81 10.57 3.08 20.06
N ASP A 82 9.43 2.59 20.56
CA ASP A 82 8.24 2.39 19.71
C ASP A 82 7.64 3.72 19.21
N LEU A 83 7.74 4.81 19.99
CA LEU A 83 7.47 6.16 19.50
C LEU A 83 8.43 6.55 18.37
N GLY A 84 9.72 6.21 18.51
CA GLY A 84 10.69 6.37 17.44
C GLY A 84 10.28 5.61 16.16
N TRP A 85 9.81 4.37 16.29
CA TRP A 85 9.28 3.60 15.17
C TRP A 85 8.03 4.24 14.54
N LEU A 86 7.14 4.81 15.32
CA LEU A 86 5.97 5.52 14.81
C LEU A 86 6.38 6.75 13.99
N VAL A 87 7.35 7.53 14.47
CA VAL A 87 7.92 8.65 13.72
C VAL A 87 8.61 8.15 12.44
N ALA A 88 9.32 7.02 12.49
CA ALA A 88 9.93 6.40 11.31
C ALA A 88 8.88 6.00 10.26
N ILE A 89 7.75 5.42 10.66
CA ILE A 89 6.66 5.04 9.74
C ILE A 89 6.11 6.28 9.03
N VAL A 90 5.86 7.36 9.75
CA VAL A 90 5.38 8.63 9.17
C VAL A 90 6.42 9.21 8.20
N ALA A 91 7.69 9.22 8.58
CA ALA A 91 8.77 9.72 7.73
C ALA A 91 8.93 8.87 6.46
N MET A 92 8.84 7.53 6.56
CA MET A 92 8.89 6.61 5.43
C MET A 92 7.68 6.75 4.52
N TYR A 93 6.50 7.00 5.07
CA TYR A 93 5.31 7.33 4.29
C TYR A 93 5.51 8.61 3.47
N LEU A 94 5.98 9.70 4.08
CA LEU A 94 6.27 10.95 3.39
C LEU A 94 7.37 10.78 2.33
N LEU A 95 8.39 10.00 2.63
CA LEU A 95 9.45 9.67 1.68
C LEU A 95 8.90 8.88 0.48
N SER A 96 7.98 7.95 0.71
CA SER A 96 7.32 7.19 -0.35
C SER A 96 6.47 8.08 -1.25
N LEU A 97 5.74 9.05 -0.69
CA LEU A 97 4.98 10.03 -1.47
C LEU A 97 5.91 10.89 -2.34
N TYR A 98 7.02 11.34 -1.80
CA TYR A 98 8.00 12.12 -2.54
C TYR A 98 8.64 11.34 -3.69
N LEU A 99 9.11 10.11 -3.42
CA LEU A 99 9.85 9.31 -4.40
C LEU A 99 8.97 8.70 -5.49
N VAL A 100 7.75 8.27 -5.15
CA VAL A 100 6.89 7.50 -6.07
C VAL A 100 5.88 8.39 -6.77
N ILE A 101 5.23 9.27 -6.03
CA ILE A 101 4.16 10.13 -6.56
C ILE A 101 4.76 11.44 -7.11
N GLY A 102 5.96 11.82 -6.66
CA GLY A 102 6.59 13.09 -7.04
C GLY A 102 5.93 14.30 -6.37
N GLU A 103 5.32 14.09 -5.20
CA GLU A 103 4.68 15.18 -4.46
C GLU A 103 5.75 16.18 -3.98
N SER A 104 5.49 17.47 -4.11
CA SER A 104 6.42 18.54 -3.70
C SER A 104 6.48 18.67 -2.18
N ILE A 105 7.08 17.69 -1.52
CA ILE A 105 7.29 17.68 -0.07
C ILE A 105 8.70 18.22 0.22
N ASN A 106 8.81 19.11 1.20
CA ASN A 106 10.12 19.52 1.68
C ASN A 106 10.83 18.30 2.31
N ILE A 107 11.92 17.86 1.70
CA ILE A 107 12.60 16.63 2.11
C ILE A 107 13.45 16.81 3.38
N THR A 108 13.85 18.05 3.69
CA THR A 108 14.70 18.35 4.86
C THR A 108 14.06 17.89 6.19
N PRO A 109 12.79 18.22 6.51
CA PRO A 109 12.15 17.74 7.74
C PRO A 109 11.96 16.21 7.71
N VAL A 110 11.79 15.59 6.55
CA VAL A 110 11.65 14.13 6.45
C VAL A 110 12.93 13.42 6.90
N PHE A 111 14.09 13.88 6.43
CA PHE A 111 15.38 13.34 6.89
C PHE A 111 15.64 13.64 8.37
N ALA A 112 15.24 14.82 8.86
CA ALA A 112 15.32 15.14 10.28
C ALA A 112 14.46 14.17 11.13
N MET A 113 13.25 13.86 10.68
CA MET A 113 12.37 12.88 11.34
C MET A 113 12.99 11.47 11.34
N ILE A 114 13.62 11.04 10.25
CA ILE A 114 14.32 9.75 10.17
C ILE A 114 15.48 9.73 11.16
N GLY A 115 16.27 10.80 11.23
CA GLY A 115 17.39 10.92 12.19
C GLY A 115 16.93 10.87 13.65
N VAL A 116 15.87 11.60 13.98
CA VAL A 116 15.28 11.58 15.34
C VAL A 116 14.73 10.21 15.67
N ALA A 117 13.99 9.58 14.75
CA ALA A 117 13.46 8.25 14.91
C ALA A 117 14.58 7.22 15.18
N PHE A 118 15.64 7.27 14.37
CA PHE A 118 16.80 6.41 14.53
C PHE A 118 17.46 6.58 15.90
N LEU A 119 17.70 7.82 16.32
CA LEU A 119 18.27 8.12 17.64
C LEU A 119 17.40 7.58 18.77
N LEU A 120 16.08 7.79 18.72
CA LEU A 120 15.16 7.29 19.75
C LEU A 120 15.19 5.76 19.82
N VAL A 121 15.21 5.08 18.69
CA VAL A 121 15.23 3.61 18.67
C VAL A 121 16.57 3.07 19.17
N VAL A 122 17.69 3.66 18.77
CA VAL A 122 19.04 3.24 19.23
C VAL A 122 19.21 3.47 20.73
N LEU A 123 18.81 4.64 21.24
CA LEU A 123 19.00 4.97 22.64
C LEU A 123 18.08 4.20 23.59
N PHE A 124 16.85 3.93 23.19
CA PHE A 124 15.83 3.34 24.07
C PHE A 124 15.41 1.91 23.69
N GLY A 125 15.82 1.41 22.50
CA GLY A 125 15.39 0.09 22.00
C GLY A 125 15.85 -1.09 22.85
N ALA A 126 17.04 -1.00 23.43
CA ALA A 126 17.63 -2.06 24.25
C ALA A 126 17.36 -1.90 25.77
N MET A 127 16.51 -0.92 26.14
CA MET A 127 16.15 -0.73 27.54
C MET A 127 15.17 -1.79 28.02
N SER A 128 15.54 -2.48 29.12
CA SER A 128 14.71 -3.47 29.83
C SER A 128 14.65 -3.09 31.30
N PRO A 129 13.54 -3.41 32.01
CA PRO A 129 13.43 -3.16 33.45
C PRO A 129 14.58 -3.74 34.30
N ASP A 130 15.20 -4.82 33.80
CA ASP A 130 16.28 -5.54 34.49
C ASP A 130 17.69 -4.99 34.21
N ARG A 131 17.83 -3.95 33.38
CA ARG A 131 19.12 -3.39 32.97
C ARG A 131 19.30 -1.97 33.48
N THR A 132 20.51 -1.61 33.89
CA THR A 132 20.88 -0.23 34.17
C THR A 132 20.89 0.59 32.88
N PHE A 133 20.58 1.89 32.97
CA PHE A 133 20.56 2.79 31.84
C PHE A 133 21.83 2.75 30.98
N ALA A 134 23.02 2.69 31.63
CA ALA A 134 24.30 2.61 30.93
C ALA A 134 24.48 1.29 30.15
N GLN A 135 23.99 0.18 30.68
CA GLN A 135 24.01 -1.12 29.99
C GLN A 135 23.05 -1.15 28.80
N GLY A 136 21.85 -0.58 28.96
CA GLY A 136 20.89 -0.44 27.89
C GLY A 136 21.43 0.43 26.74
N LEU A 137 22.10 1.53 27.07
CA LEU A 137 22.72 2.42 26.08
C LEU A 137 23.84 1.73 25.29
N LYS A 138 24.73 0.99 25.97
CA LYS A 138 25.81 0.22 25.30
C LYS A 138 25.22 -0.87 24.37
N ALA A 139 24.19 -1.57 24.82
CA ALA A 139 23.52 -2.57 24.02
C ALA A 139 22.84 -1.95 22.79
N GLY A 140 22.15 -0.81 22.96
CA GLY A 140 21.51 -0.10 21.86
C GLY A 140 22.51 0.40 20.81
N LEU A 141 23.67 0.88 21.23
CA LEU A 141 24.75 1.27 20.31
C LEU A 141 25.35 0.08 19.58
N ALA A 142 25.49 -1.07 20.23
CA ALA A 142 25.95 -2.31 19.60
C ALA A 142 24.94 -2.80 18.54
N ASP A 143 23.63 -2.61 18.79
CA ASP A 143 22.55 -2.97 17.88
C ASP A 143 22.22 -1.89 16.84
N ALA A 144 22.94 -0.76 16.81
CA ALA A 144 22.64 0.38 15.92
C ALA A 144 22.63 -0.04 14.45
N PHE A 145 23.48 -0.95 14.03
CA PHE A 145 23.49 -1.48 12.67
C PHE A 145 22.21 -2.27 12.35
N THR A 146 21.74 -3.09 13.29
CA THR A 146 20.48 -3.83 13.16
C THR A 146 19.29 -2.87 13.09
N VAL A 147 19.29 -1.81 13.90
CA VAL A 147 18.25 -0.75 13.84
C VAL A 147 18.26 -0.05 12.49
N PHE A 148 19.45 0.22 11.93
CA PHE A 148 19.56 0.78 10.59
C PHE A 148 18.96 -0.13 9.52
N LEU A 149 19.27 -1.43 9.53
CA LEU A 149 18.68 -2.40 8.62
C LEU A 149 17.17 -2.52 8.79
N ASN A 150 16.66 -2.49 10.01
CA ASN A 150 15.24 -2.50 10.30
C ASN A 150 14.53 -1.24 9.80
N THR A 151 15.19 -0.09 9.82
CA THR A 151 14.67 1.17 9.27
C THR A 151 14.51 1.06 7.74
N ILE A 152 15.50 0.47 7.04
CA ILE A 152 15.39 0.18 5.60
C ILE A 152 14.27 -0.83 5.35
N SER A 153 14.14 -1.85 6.18
CA SER A 153 13.05 -2.83 6.08
C SER A 153 11.68 -2.19 6.29
N CYS A 154 11.55 -1.24 7.20
CA CYS A 154 10.33 -0.46 7.41
C CYS A 154 9.92 0.30 6.13
N PHE A 155 10.87 0.94 5.45
CA PHE A 155 10.62 1.56 4.15
C PHE A 155 10.14 0.54 3.12
N GLY A 156 10.81 -0.62 3.03
CA GLY A 156 10.42 -1.72 2.17
C GLY A 156 8.99 -2.21 2.43
N ASN A 157 8.57 -2.26 3.69
CA ASN A 157 7.21 -2.64 4.08
C ASN A 157 6.18 -1.62 3.59
N VAL A 158 6.41 -0.32 3.76
CA VAL A 158 5.53 0.73 3.21
C VAL A 158 5.47 0.64 1.69
N MET A 159 6.63 0.50 1.04
CA MET A 159 6.71 0.37 -0.43
C MET A 159 6.06 -0.92 -0.95
N SER A 160 5.95 -1.97 -0.14
CA SER A 160 5.31 -3.23 -0.55
C SER A 160 3.84 -3.04 -0.94
N TYR A 161 3.16 -2.03 -0.41
CA TYR A 161 1.77 -1.72 -0.77
C TYR A 161 1.61 -1.21 -2.21
N ILE A 162 2.66 -0.67 -2.83
CA ILE A 162 2.64 -0.31 -4.26
C ILE A 162 2.46 -1.55 -5.14
N ARG A 163 2.91 -2.72 -4.70
CA ARG A 163 2.75 -3.98 -5.42
C ARG A 163 1.27 -4.31 -5.62
N LEU A 164 0.43 -4.13 -4.61
CA LEU A 164 -1.01 -4.33 -4.73
C LEU A 164 -1.62 -3.40 -5.78
N PHE A 165 -1.23 -2.13 -5.76
CA PHE A 165 -1.65 -1.17 -6.78
C PHE A 165 -1.18 -1.58 -8.18
N ALA A 166 0.10 -1.91 -8.34
CA ALA A 166 0.68 -2.29 -9.62
C ALA A 166 0.03 -3.54 -10.22
N VAL A 167 -0.22 -4.58 -9.40
CA VAL A 167 -0.92 -5.81 -9.83
C VAL A 167 -2.37 -5.51 -10.19
N GLY A 168 -3.07 -4.68 -9.41
CA GLY A 168 -4.43 -4.27 -9.72
C GLY A 168 -4.53 -3.52 -11.05
N MET A 169 -3.62 -2.57 -11.30
CA MET A 169 -3.56 -1.81 -12.56
C MET A 169 -3.18 -2.71 -13.75
N ALA A 170 -2.20 -3.60 -13.57
CA ALA A 170 -1.83 -4.57 -14.61
C ALA A 170 -3.01 -5.49 -14.96
N GLY A 171 -3.72 -5.99 -13.94
CA GLY A 171 -4.90 -6.83 -14.14
C GLY A 171 -6.02 -6.10 -14.89
N LEU A 172 -6.27 -4.82 -14.57
CA LEU A 172 -7.23 -4.00 -15.30
C LEU A 172 -6.81 -3.79 -16.76
N ALA A 173 -5.54 -3.42 -17.00
CA ALA A 173 -5.01 -3.21 -18.34
C ALA A 173 -5.08 -4.48 -19.20
N ILE A 174 -4.74 -5.64 -18.64
CA ILE A 174 -4.87 -6.94 -19.30
C ILE A 174 -6.35 -7.18 -19.67
N SER A 175 -7.27 -7.04 -18.72
CA SER A 175 -8.70 -7.24 -18.95
C SER A 175 -9.24 -6.33 -20.05
N GLN A 176 -8.91 -5.04 -20.01
CA GLN A 176 -9.33 -4.07 -21.03
C GLN A 176 -8.76 -4.40 -22.42
N SER A 177 -7.49 -4.80 -22.50
CA SER A 177 -6.84 -5.17 -23.76
C SER A 177 -7.49 -6.38 -24.40
N PHE A 178 -7.73 -7.44 -23.64
CA PHE A 178 -8.39 -8.65 -24.17
C PHE A 178 -9.85 -8.39 -24.53
N ASN A 179 -10.58 -7.59 -23.74
CA ASN A 179 -11.95 -7.20 -24.10
C ASN A 179 -11.99 -6.34 -25.37
N GLY A 180 -11.01 -5.43 -25.54
CA GLY A 180 -10.88 -4.62 -26.74
C GLY A 180 -10.60 -5.46 -28.00
N ILE A 181 -9.72 -6.46 -27.90
CA ILE A 181 -9.46 -7.40 -28.99
C ILE A 181 -10.74 -8.21 -29.32
N ALA A 182 -11.42 -8.72 -28.28
CA ALA A 182 -12.64 -9.51 -28.48
C ALA A 182 -13.78 -8.71 -29.11
N ALA A 183 -13.89 -7.43 -28.79
CA ALA A 183 -14.90 -6.53 -29.38
C ALA A 183 -14.70 -6.31 -30.90
N GLY A 184 -13.51 -6.54 -31.43
CA GLY A 184 -13.22 -6.45 -32.86
C GLY A 184 -13.72 -7.65 -33.66
N PHE A 185 -14.10 -8.75 -33.03
CA PHE A 185 -14.58 -9.96 -33.73
C PHE A 185 -16.09 -9.94 -33.89
N HIS A 186 -16.58 -10.09 -35.14
CA HIS A 186 -18.01 -10.08 -35.49
C HIS A 186 -18.37 -11.31 -36.32
N GLY A 187 -19.65 -11.69 -36.30
CA GLY A 187 -20.17 -12.81 -37.09
C GLY A 187 -19.62 -14.16 -36.64
N PRO A 188 -19.16 -15.04 -37.56
CA PRO A 188 -18.69 -16.39 -37.20
C PRO A 188 -17.41 -16.37 -36.32
N LEU A 189 -16.66 -15.27 -36.29
CA LEU A 189 -15.47 -15.10 -35.47
C LEU A 189 -15.78 -14.86 -33.97
N ILE A 190 -17.04 -14.82 -33.58
CA ILE A 190 -17.44 -14.63 -32.17
C ILE A 190 -16.93 -15.77 -31.27
N ILE A 191 -16.73 -16.97 -31.83
CA ILE A 191 -16.13 -18.09 -31.10
C ILE A 191 -14.69 -17.75 -30.69
N LEU A 192 -13.95 -17.10 -31.59
CA LEU A 192 -12.58 -16.66 -31.31
C LEU A 192 -12.56 -15.56 -30.22
N ALA A 193 -13.53 -14.64 -30.25
CA ALA A 193 -13.70 -13.65 -29.20
C ALA A 193 -13.87 -14.28 -27.81
N VAL A 194 -14.71 -15.30 -27.71
CA VAL A 194 -14.91 -16.03 -26.42
C VAL A 194 -13.59 -16.68 -25.94
N VAL A 195 -12.84 -17.29 -26.84
CA VAL A 195 -11.54 -17.89 -26.49
C VAL A 195 -10.56 -16.84 -26.00
N VAL A 196 -10.48 -15.70 -26.68
CA VAL A 196 -9.60 -14.57 -26.31
C VAL A 196 -9.95 -14.04 -24.92
N VAL A 197 -11.24 -13.83 -24.62
CA VAL A 197 -11.72 -13.37 -23.32
C VAL A 197 -11.40 -14.39 -22.22
N LEU A 198 -11.64 -15.69 -22.46
CA LEU A 198 -11.34 -16.74 -21.49
C LEU A 198 -9.85 -16.81 -21.18
N ILE A 199 -8.98 -16.73 -22.19
CA ILE A 199 -7.53 -16.71 -22.00
C ILE A 199 -7.11 -15.46 -21.21
N GLY A 200 -7.59 -14.27 -21.58
CA GLY A 200 -7.23 -13.03 -20.93
C GLY A 200 -7.63 -12.98 -19.44
N HIS A 201 -8.86 -13.36 -19.14
CA HIS A 201 -9.32 -13.41 -17.75
C HIS A 201 -8.69 -14.57 -16.96
N GLY A 202 -8.42 -15.72 -17.61
CA GLY A 202 -7.69 -16.82 -17.00
C GLY A 202 -6.26 -16.40 -16.58
N LEU A 203 -5.52 -15.74 -17.48
CA LEU A 203 -4.20 -15.18 -17.18
C LEU A 203 -4.25 -14.17 -16.04
N ASN A 204 -5.26 -13.29 -16.04
CA ASN A 204 -5.43 -12.31 -14.99
C ASN A 204 -5.64 -12.97 -13.61
N ILE A 205 -6.50 -13.99 -13.53
CA ILE A 205 -6.74 -14.73 -12.28
C ILE A 205 -5.45 -15.43 -11.82
N ILE A 206 -4.70 -16.06 -12.72
CA ILE A 206 -3.44 -16.74 -12.39
C ILE A 206 -2.42 -15.74 -11.87
N THR A 207 -2.26 -14.59 -12.54
CA THR A 207 -1.31 -13.55 -12.15
C THR A 207 -1.62 -13.00 -10.76
N VAL A 208 -2.90 -12.70 -10.49
CA VAL A 208 -3.33 -12.21 -9.17
C VAL A 208 -3.14 -13.28 -8.09
N SER A 209 -3.50 -14.53 -8.36
CA SER A 209 -3.33 -15.63 -7.40
C SER A 209 -1.86 -15.89 -7.07
N TYR A 210 -0.98 -15.87 -8.07
CA TYR A 210 0.46 -16.08 -7.87
C TYR A 210 1.09 -14.99 -7.01
N THR A 211 0.72 -13.73 -7.21
CA THR A 211 1.25 -12.60 -6.43
C THR A 211 0.74 -12.54 -4.99
N HIS A 212 -0.36 -13.22 -4.68
CA HIS A 212 -0.85 -13.35 -3.30
C HIS A 212 -0.22 -14.51 -2.53
N LEU A 213 0.40 -15.48 -3.23
CA LEU A 213 1.01 -16.68 -2.63
C LEU A 213 2.52 -16.54 -2.39
N THR A 214 3.16 -15.51 -2.93
CA THR A 214 4.58 -15.16 -2.74
C THR A 214 4.74 -13.86 -1.96
#